data_8e21bd617d08a3aefada3d1d19f642cf
#
_entry.id   8e21bd617d08a3aefada3d1d19f642cf
#
_cell.length_a   1.000
_cell.length_b   1.000
_cell.length_c   1.000
_cell.angle_alpha   90.00
_cell.angle_beta   90.00
_cell.angle_gamma   90.00
#
_symmetry.space_group_name_H-M   'P 1'
#
loop_
_entity.id
_entity.type
_entity.pdbx_description
1 polymer ?
#
loop_
_entity_poly.entity_id
_entity_poly.type
_entity_poly.pdbx_seq_one_letter_code
_entity_poly.pdbx_strand_id
1 'polypeptide(L)'
;MRILLLEDDLLLNNAITDYLTKTGHLVESYRDGEEALKTLLKKHFDLLVLDIGVPGIDGLSLLELLHEKKIQTPTIYISALIDIEEISRAYDLGCYDYLKKPFHLKELTLRINKIMQTRNVVSQKHFRLSENYSFDTDTSTLYFHNEVQTMSQRQLQILQLLALNRSQIVTYDMFREYVYNDTQIDNKTIIAEINRLKKALHEDFIINVRGIGYVVKRPD
;
A
#
# COMPACT_ATOMS: atom_id res chain seq x y z
N MET A 1 10.91 -6.76 -8.38
CA MET A 1 9.88 -7.59 -7.72
C MET A 1 9.62 -8.85 -8.53
N ARG A 2 9.22 -9.92 -7.86
CA ARG A 2 8.71 -11.12 -8.53
C ARG A 2 7.19 -11.04 -8.62
N ILE A 3 6.68 -11.05 -9.85
CA ILE A 3 5.24 -10.95 -10.16
C ILE A 3 4.81 -12.27 -10.79
N LEU A 4 3.70 -12.85 -10.31
CA LEU A 4 3.01 -13.90 -11.03
C LEU A 4 1.87 -13.24 -11.81
N LEU A 5 1.83 -13.52 -13.12
CA LEU A 5 0.75 -13.13 -14.01
C LEU A 5 -0.06 -14.37 -14.39
N LEU A 6 -1.38 -14.31 -14.23
CA LEU A 6 -2.34 -15.30 -14.73
C LEU A 6 -3.25 -14.62 -15.73
N GLU A 7 -3.16 -15.01 -17.01
CA GLU A 7 -3.90 -14.41 -18.15
C GLU A 7 -3.91 -15.41 -19.29
N ASP A 8 -5.07 -15.83 -19.75
CA ASP A 8 -5.22 -16.85 -20.79
C ASP A 8 -5.06 -16.32 -22.22
N ASP A 9 -5.38 -15.05 -22.47
CA ASP A 9 -5.13 -14.41 -23.77
C ASP A 9 -3.62 -14.25 -23.99
N LEU A 10 -3.09 -14.97 -24.98
CA LEU A 10 -1.66 -15.03 -25.27
C LEU A 10 -1.08 -13.64 -25.62
N LEU A 11 -1.83 -12.82 -26.35
CA LEU A 11 -1.34 -11.51 -26.80
C LEU A 11 -1.24 -10.55 -25.61
N LEU A 12 -2.26 -10.52 -24.76
CA LEU A 12 -2.29 -9.68 -23.57
C LEU A 12 -1.26 -10.17 -22.54
N ASN A 13 -1.16 -11.49 -22.32
CA ASN A 13 -0.16 -12.09 -21.45
C ASN A 13 1.27 -11.69 -21.83
N ASN A 14 1.61 -11.84 -23.11
CA ASN A 14 2.92 -11.43 -23.63
C ASN A 14 3.14 -9.92 -23.48
N ALA A 15 2.14 -9.09 -23.81
CA ALA A 15 2.25 -7.65 -23.73
C ALA A 15 2.49 -7.18 -22.28
N ILE A 16 1.77 -7.74 -21.30
CA ILE A 16 1.95 -7.44 -19.87
C ILE A 16 3.32 -7.91 -19.41
N THR A 17 3.71 -9.14 -19.75
CA THR A 17 4.99 -9.74 -19.36
C THR A 17 6.16 -8.91 -19.88
N ASP A 18 6.16 -8.57 -21.16
CA ASP A 18 7.22 -7.77 -21.79
C ASP A 18 7.32 -6.38 -21.16
N TYR A 19 6.16 -5.73 -20.95
CA TYR A 19 6.12 -4.39 -20.38
C TYR A 19 6.64 -4.37 -18.95
N LEU A 20 6.18 -5.28 -18.10
CA LEU A 20 6.61 -5.36 -16.70
C LEU A 20 8.08 -5.76 -16.58
N THR A 21 8.58 -6.64 -17.46
CA THR A 21 10.00 -7.02 -17.50
C THR A 21 10.88 -5.84 -17.90
N LYS A 22 10.47 -5.05 -18.90
CA LYS A 22 11.18 -3.83 -19.33
C LYS A 22 11.19 -2.75 -18.22
N THR A 23 10.23 -2.76 -17.32
CA THR A 23 10.19 -1.86 -16.16
C THR A 23 10.91 -2.41 -14.91
N GLY A 24 11.65 -3.51 -15.04
CA GLY A 24 12.57 -4.04 -14.02
C GLY A 24 11.94 -5.05 -13.07
N HIS A 25 10.82 -5.70 -13.46
CA HIS A 25 10.20 -6.76 -12.69
C HIS A 25 10.61 -8.15 -13.22
N LEU A 26 10.61 -9.16 -12.34
CA LEU A 26 10.73 -10.57 -12.73
C LEU A 26 9.32 -11.14 -12.83
N VAL A 27 8.87 -11.47 -14.04
CA VAL A 27 7.52 -11.95 -14.30
C VAL A 27 7.54 -13.44 -14.64
N GLU A 28 6.76 -14.22 -13.91
CA GLU A 28 6.41 -15.60 -14.27
C GLU A 28 4.94 -15.61 -14.68
N SER A 29 4.66 -15.94 -15.95
CA SER A 29 3.31 -15.87 -16.50
C SER A 29 2.74 -17.28 -16.76
N TYR A 30 1.45 -17.40 -16.49
CA TYR A 30 0.66 -18.62 -16.60
C TYR A 30 -0.63 -18.34 -17.35
N ARG A 31 -1.18 -19.34 -18.01
CA ARG A 31 -2.42 -19.24 -18.77
C ARG A 31 -3.52 -20.16 -18.22
N ASP A 32 -3.18 -20.93 -17.20
CA ASP A 32 -4.04 -21.90 -16.53
C ASP A 32 -3.88 -21.76 -15.02
N GLY A 33 -5.01 -21.70 -14.29
CA GLY A 33 -5.00 -21.49 -12.85
C GLY A 33 -4.43 -22.64 -12.04
N GLU A 34 -4.51 -23.90 -12.52
CA GLU A 34 -3.89 -25.03 -11.82
C GLU A 34 -2.36 -24.98 -11.89
N GLU A 35 -1.80 -24.55 -13.03
CA GLU A 35 -0.35 -24.37 -13.19
C GLU A 35 0.15 -23.23 -12.30
N ALA A 36 -0.61 -22.13 -12.27
CA ALA A 36 -0.31 -21.01 -11.38
C ALA A 36 -0.33 -21.45 -9.91
N LEU A 37 -1.36 -22.18 -9.47
CA LEU A 37 -1.45 -22.68 -8.10
C LEU A 37 -0.27 -23.58 -7.73
N LYS A 38 0.11 -24.54 -8.59
CA LYS A 38 1.27 -25.42 -8.35
C LYS A 38 2.56 -24.63 -8.11
N THR A 39 2.70 -23.49 -8.78
CA THR A 39 3.87 -22.62 -8.62
C THR A 39 3.77 -21.78 -7.35
N LEU A 40 2.61 -21.19 -7.06
CA LEU A 40 2.36 -20.38 -5.87
C LEU A 40 2.55 -21.17 -4.56
N LEU A 41 2.33 -22.47 -4.57
CA LEU A 41 2.60 -23.34 -3.42
C LEU A 41 4.10 -23.61 -3.19
N LYS A 42 4.97 -23.36 -4.17
CA LYS A 42 6.40 -23.67 -4.12
C LYS A 42 7.30 -22.42 -4.09
N LYS A 43 6.81 -21.30 -4.58
CA LYS A 43 7.59 -20.06 -4.75
C LYS A 43 6.85 -18.88 -4.16
N HIS A 44 7.60 -17.93 -3.61
CA HIS A 44 7.06 -16.65 -3.16
C HIS A 44 7.09 -15.61 -4.26
N PHE A 45 6.00 -14.84 -4.33
CA PHE A 45 5.85 -13.68 -5.20
C PHE A 45 5.53 -12.44 -4.37
N ASP A 46 5.95 -11.28 -4.86
CA ASP A 46 5.69 -10.00 -4.23
C ASP A 46 4.29 -9.47 -4.58
N LEU A 47 3.77 -9.87 -5.75
CA LEU A 47 2.49 -9.44 -6.29
C LEU A 47 1.91 -10.52 -7.20
N LEU A 48 0.58 -10.64 -7.19
CA LEU A 48 -0.19 -11.40 -8.16
C LEU A 48 -0.99 -10.45 -9.05
N VAL A 49 -0.99 -10.70 -10.35
CA VAL A 49 -1.87 -10.08 -11.33
C VAL A 49 -2.70 -11.21 -11.94
N LEU A 50 -3.98 -11.27 -11.59
CA LEU A 50 -4.83 -12.42 -11.92
C LEU A 50 -6.01 -11.99 -12.79
N ASP A 51 -6.14 -12.61 -13.96
CA ASP A 51 -7.43 -12.59 -14.64
C ASP A 51 -8.40 -13.53 -13.92
N ILE A 52 -9.66 -13.12 -13.82
CA ILE A 52 -10.72 -13.91 -13.23
C ILE A 52 -11.11 -15.05 -14.19
N GLY A 53 -11.24 -14.76 -15.49
CA GLY A 53 -11.80 -15.67 -16.48
C GLY A 53 -10.79 -16.59 -17.17
N VAL A 54 -10.00 -17.36 -16.42
CA VAL A 54 -8.99 -18.27 -16.96
C VAL A 54 -9.42 -19.74 -16.88
N PRO A 55 -8.87 -20.63 -17.74
CA PRO A 55 -9.08 -22.06 -17.65
C PRO A 55 -8.57 -22.69 -16.35
N GLY A 56 -9.12 -23.85 -15.99
CA GLY A 56 -8.78 -24.61 -14.80
C GLY A 56 -9.37 -23.97 -13.54
N ILE A 57 -8.54 -23.42 -12.68
CA ILE A 57 -8.98 -22.68 -11.48
C ILE A 57 -9.07 -21.20 -11.84
N ASP A 58 -10.28 -20.61 -11.75
CA ASP A 58 -10.48 -19.18 -11.98
C ASP A 58 -9.73 -18.30 -10.96
N GLY A 59 -9.49 -17.02 -11.30
CA GLY A 59 -8.68 -16.14 -10.47
C GLY A 59 -9.23 -15.90 -9.06
N LEU A 60 -10.56 -15.90 -8.86
CA LEU A 60 -11.18 -15.72 -7.55
C LEU A 60 -11.00 -16.99 -6.69
N SER A 61 -11.31 -18.15 -7.24
CA SER A 61 -11.12 -19.45 -6.58
C SER A 61 -9.65 -19.71 -6.25
N LEU A 62 -8.72 -19.24 -7.11
CA LEU A 62 -7.29 -19.32 -6.86
C LEU A 62 -6.91 -18.54 -5.60
N LEU A 63 -7.41 -17.29 -5.43
CA LEU A 63 -7.12 -16.48 -4.24
C LEU A 63 -7.74 -17.10 -2.98
N GLU A 64 -8.96 -17.65 -3.03
CA GLU A 64 -9.57 -18.39 -1.92
C GLU A 64 -8.68 -19.53 -1.44
N LEU A 65 -8.21 -20.37 -2.37
CA LEU A 65 -7.31 -21.48 -2.06
C LEU A 65 -5.98 -21.03 -1.45
N LEU A 66 -5.45 -19.88 -1.88
CA LEU A 66 -4.24 -19.30 -1.28
C LEU A 66 -4.50 -18.83 0.15
N HIS A 67 -5.65 -18.21 0.43
CA HIS A 67 -6.03 -17.77 1.77
C HIS A 67 -6.20 -18.96 2.74
N GLU A 68 -6.83 -20.04 2.32
CA GLU A 68 -6.93 -21.28 3.11
C GLU A 68 -5.55 -21.82 3.50
N LYS A 69 -4.56 -21.65 2.64
CA LYS A 69 -3.16 -22.01 2.88
C LYS A 69 -2.34 -20.94 3.58
N LYS A 70 -3.00 -19.86 4.05
CA LYS A 70 -2.37 -18.70 4.73
C LYS A 70 -1.31 -17.97 3.87
N ILE A 71 -1.45 -18.04 2.56
CA ILE A 71 -0.61 -17.29 1.61
C ILE A 71 -1.32 -15.95 1.35
N GLN A 72 -0.73 -14.85 1.84
CA GLN A 72 -1.26 -13.50 1.71
C GLN A 72 -0.36 -12.67 0.79
N THR A 73 -0.42 -12.93 -0.50
CA THR A 73 0.28 -12.12 -1.51
C THR A 73 -0.68 -11.05 -2.03
N PRO A 74 -0.27 -9.76 -2.12
CA PRO A 74 -1.09 -8.73 -2.74
C PRO A 74 -1.52 -9.14 -4.12
N THR A 75 -2.78 -8.88 -4.42
CA THR A 75 -3.40 -9.29 -5.68
C THR A 75 -4.09 -8.11 -6.35
N ILE A 76 -3.82 -7.91 -7.64
CA ILE A 76 -4.60 -7.08 -8.55
C ILE A 76 -5.38 -8.02 -9.45
N TYR A 77 -6.70 -7.83 -9.52
CA TYR A 77 -7.48 -8.49 -10.55
C TYR A 77 -7.52 -7.68 -11.84
N ILE A 78 -7.44 -8.39 -12.96
CA ILE A 78 -7.74 -7.86 -14.29
C ILE A 78 -8.89 -8.64 -14.86
N SER A 79 -9.97 -8.00 -15.33
CA SER A 79 -11.12 -8.74 -15.87
C SER A 79 -11.94 -7.91 -16.85
N ALA A 80 -12.55 -8.58 -17.84
CA ALA A 80 -13.55 -8.01 -18.72
C ALA A 80 -14.94 -7.92 -18.04
N LEU A 81 -15.16 -8.67 -16.99
CA LEU A 81 -16.43 -8.77 -16.28
C LEU A 81 -16.75 -7.47 -15.52
N ILE A 82 -18.02 -7.12 -15.48
CA ILE A 82 -18.54 -5.88 -14.86
C ILE A 82 -19.52 -6.25 -13.75
N ASP A 83 -19.63 -7.54 -13.42
CA ASP A 83 -20.58 -7.97 -12.40
C ASP A 83 -20.16 -7.42 -11.03
N ILE A 84 -21.08 -6.65 -10.44
CA ILE A 84 -20.85 -6.01 -9.14
C ILE A 84 -20.65 -7.05 -8.03
N GLU A 85 -21.26 -8.23 -8.18
CA GLU A 85 -21.14 -9.33 -7.23
C GLU A 85 -19.71 -9.93 -7.25
N GLU A 86 -19.12 -10.10 -8.43
CA GLU A 86 -17.73 -10.58 -8.56
C GLU A 86 -16.72 -9.55 -8.08
N ILE A 87 -16.96 -8.26 -8.36
CA ILE A 87 -16.13 -7.17 -7.83
C ILE A 87 -16.20 -7.15 -6.31
N SER A 88 -17.42 -7.25 -5.73
CA SER A 88 -17.60 -7.31 -4.28
C SER A 88 -16.86 -8.50 -3.68
N ARG A 89 -17.02 -9.70 -4.27
CA ARG A 89 -16.30 -10.91 -3.84
C ARG A 89 -14.79 -10.75 -3.91
N ALA A 90 -14.25 -10.12 -4.96
CA ALA A 90 -12.83 -9.84 -5.08
C ALA A 90 -12.31 -8.97 -3.91
N TYR A 91 -13.05 -7.92 -3.52
CA TYR A 91 -12.69 -7.08 -2.39
C TYR A 91 -12.88 -7.79 -1.04
N ASP A 92 -13.94 -8.59 -0.88
CA ASP A 92 -14.16 -9.42 0.33
C ASP A 92 -13.03 -10.44 0.53
N LEU A 93 -12.47 -10.96 -0.56
CA LEU A 93 -11.26 -11.78 -0.58
C LEU A 93 -9.97 -10.97 -0.35
N GLY A 94 -10.06 -9.67 -0.11
CA GLY A 94 -8.92 -8.83 0.22
C GLY A 94 -8.00 -8.52 -0.96
N CYS A 95 -8.53 -8.46 -2.19
CA CYS A 95 -7.74 -7.94 -3.31
C CYS A 95 -7.37 -6.47 -3.05
N TYR A 96 -6.20 -6.08 -3.50
CA TYR A 96 -5.72 -4.70 -3.32
C TYR A 96 -6.27 -3.73 -4.35
N ASP A 97 -6.53 -4.22 -5.56
CA ASP A 97 -7.10 -3.40 -6.63
C ASP A 97 -7.76 -4.26 -7.72
N TYR A 98 -8.61 -3.65 -8.51
CA TYR A 98 -9.33 -4.25 -9.61
C TYR A 98 -9.18 -3.38 -10.85
N LEU A 99 -8.73 -3.97 -11.97
CA LEU A 99 -8.50 -3.27 -13.24
C LEU A 99 -9.37 -3.86 -14.34
N LYS A 100 -10.27 -3.04 -14.86
CA LYS A 100 -11.19 -3.46 -15.93
C LYS A 100 -10.50 -3.50 -17.29
N LYS A 101 -10.68 -4.59 -18.04
CA LYS A 101 -10.31 -4.69 -19.46
C LYS A 101 -11.32 -3.93 -20.35
N PRO A 102 -10.88 -3.24 -21.42
CA PRO A 102 -9.49 -2.98 -21.81
C PRO A 102 -8.84 -1.87 -20.97
N PHE A 103 -7.53 -1.99 -20.72
CA PHE A 103 -6.75 -1.01 -19.95
C PHE A 103 -5.41 -0.68 -20.63
N HIS A 104 -4.79 0.42 -20.24
CA HIS A 104 -3.43 0.74 -20.66
C HIS A 104 -2.39 0.08 -19.72
N LEU A 105 -1.32 -0.50 -20.28
CA LEU A 105 -0.25 -1.13 -19.49
C LEU A 105 0.37 -0.16 -18.46
N LYS A 106 0.43 1.12 -18.79
CA LYS A 106 0.87 2.17 -17.85
C LYS A 106 -0.06 2.29 -16.64
N GLU A 107 -1.38 2.08 -16.80
CA GLU A 107 -2.33 2.10 -15.69
C GLU A 107 -2.05 0.95 -14.73
N LEU A 108 -1.85 -0.27 -15.23
CA LEU A 108 -1.46 -1.42 -14.42
C LEU A 108 -0.18 -1.09 -13.60
N THR A 109 0.83 -0.50 -14.22
CA THR A 109 2.06 -0.12 -13.51
C THR A 109 1.83 0.92 -12.41
N LEU A 110 0.98 1.92 -12.66
CA LEU A 110 0.64 2.92 -11.63
C LEU A 110 -0.03 2.28 -10.42
N ARG A 111 -0.94 1.31 -10.63
CA ARG A 111 -1.60 0.56 -9.56
C ARG A 111 -0.62 -0.34 -8.80
N ILE A 112 0.25 -1.06 -9.52
CA ILE A 112 1.34 -1.84 -8.92
C ILE A 112 2.21 -0.97 -8.01
N ASN A 113 2.65 0.18 -8.49
CA ASN A 113 3.49 1.10 -7.72
C ASN A 113 2.77 1.61 -6.47
N LYS A 114 1.47 1.94 -6.57
CA LYS A 114 0.66 2.37 -5.42
C LYS A 114 0.58 1.28 -4.34
N ILE A 115 0.32 0.02 -4.72
CA ILE A 115 0.27 -1.11 -3.79
C ILE A 115 1.62 -1.29 -3.11
N MET A 116 2.71 -1.23 -3.86
CA MET A 116 4.05 -1.42 -3.30
C MET A 116 4.48 -0.27 -2.39
N GLN A 117 4.09 0.96 -2.69
CA GLN A 117 4.29 2.10 -1.78
C GLN A 117 3.55 1.87 -0.46
N THR A 118 2.27 1.47 -0.53
CA THR A 118 1.47 1.17 0.65
C THR A 118 2.07 0.01 1.46
N ARG A 119 2.57 -1.05 0.81
CA ARG A 119 3.21 -2.18 1.49
C ARG A 119 4.56 -1.83 2.12
N ASN A 120 5.39 -1.07 1.43
CA ASN A 120 6.67 -0.60 2.00
C ASN A 120 6.43 0.25 3.24
N VAL A 121 5.31 0.94 3.30
CA VAL A 121 4.84 1.67 4.48
C VAL A 121 4.38 0.71 5.57
N VAL A 122 3.61 -0.34 5.24
CA VAL A 122 3.06 -1.31 6.22
C VAL A 122 4.11 -2.33 6.68
N SER A 123 5.10 -2.70 5.85
CA SER A 123 6.16 -3.64 6.26
C SER A 123 7.24 -3.04 7.16
N GLN A 124 7.34 -1.72 7.22
CA GLN A 124 8.15 -1.03 8.22
C GLN A 124 7.27 -0.72 9.44
N LYS A 125 7.31 -1.59 10.45
CA LYS A 125 6.62 -1.36 11.73
C LYS A 125 7.26 -0.22 12.52
N HIS A 126 8.57 -0.07 12.41
CA HIS A 126 9.36 0.98 13.05
C HIS A 126 9.85 2.01 12.04
N PHE A 127 9.36 3.23 12.17
CA PHE A 127 9.74 4.37 11.35
C PHE A 127 10.74 5.25 12.11
N ARG A 128 11.98 5.32 11.66
CA ARG A 128 12.92 6.32 12.15
C ARG A 128 12.48 7.69 11.66
N LEU A 129 12.13 8.60 12.58
CA LEU A 129 11.63 9.94 12.29
C LEU A 129 12.75 11.00 12.32
N SER A 130 13.77 10.77 13.17
CA SER A 130 14.97 11.59 13.31
C SER A 130 16.14 10.73 13.73
N GLU A 131 17.24 11.34 14.18
CA GLU A 131 18.39 10.60 14.71
C GLU A 131 18.00 9.74 15.91
N ASN A 132 17.19 10.28 16.84
CA ASN A 132 16.87 9.62 18.11
C ASN A 132 15.40 9.25 18.25
N TYR A 133 14.51 9.73 17.37
CA TYR A 133 13.09 9.37 17.38
C TYR A 133 12.76 8.25 16.41
N SER A 134 12.00 7.28 16.91
CA SER A 134 11.32 6.26 16.09
C SER A 134 9.86 6.11 16.49
N PHE A 135 9.02 5.69 15.55
CA PHE A 135 7.58 5.49 15.75
C PHE A 135 7.19 4.10 15.28
N ASP A 136 6.54 3.35 16.15
CA ASP A 136 5.94 2.05 15.83
C ASP A 136 4.47 2.25 15.45
N THR A 137 4.10 1.85 14.23
CA THR A 137 2.73 2.05 13.71
C THR A 137 1.75 0.99 14.19
N ASP A 138 2.21 -0.21 14.57
CA ASP A 138 1.34 -1.28 15.06
C ASP A 138 0.87 -0.98 16.49
N THR A 139 1.80 -0.49 17.33
CA THR A 139 1.51 -0.14 18.72
C THR A 139 1.16 1.33 18.90
N SER A 140 1.24 2.13 17.83
CA SER A 140 1.08 3.61 17.87
C SER A 140 1.95 4.24 18.96
N THR A 141 3.22 3.86 19.04
CA THR A 141 4.13 4.26 20.12
C THR A 141 5.30 5.08 19.58
N LEU A 142 5.55 6.22 20.21
CA LEU A 142 6.74 7.05 19.95
C LEU A 142 7.87 6.63 20.90
N TYR A 143 9.07 6.49 20.36
CA TYR A 143 10.29 6.23 21.13
C TYR A 143 11.30 7.36 20.93
N PHE A 144 11.99 7.72 21.99
CA PHE A 144 13.15 8.60 22.01
C PHE A 144 14.30 7.88 22.71
N HIS A 145 15.44 7.68 22.05
CA HIS A 145 16.54 6.83 22.53
C HIS A 145 16.09 5.42 22.99
N ASN A 146 15.12 4.83 22.27
CA ASN A 146 14.45 3.56 22.59
C ASN A 146 13.58 3.57 23.86
N GLU A 147 13.33 4.72 24.47
CA GLU A 147 12.41 4.87 25.60
C GLU A 147 11.04 5.39 25.11
N VAL A 148 9.98 4.77 25.65
CA VAL A 148 8.59 5.13 25.30
C VAL A 148 8.28 6.56 25.72
N GLN A 149 7.74 7.35 24.81
CA GLN A 149 7.30 8.72 25.06
C GLN A 149 5.78 8.78 25.24
N THR A 150 5.33 9.43 26.30
CA THR A 150 3.91 9.63 26.54
C THR A 150 3.39 10.79 25.70
N MET A 151 2.45 10.50 24.80
CA MET A 151 1.82 11.49 23.93
C MET A 151 0.29 11.35 24.00
N SER A 152 -0.44 12.43 23.67
CA SER A 152 -1.89 12.35 23.54
C SER A 152 -2.26 11.50 22.31
N GLN A 153 -3.44 10.89 22.32
CA GLN A 153 -3.94 10.10 21.19
C GLN A 153 -3.91 10.90 19.88
N ARG A 154 -4.26 12.19 19.93
CA ARG A 154 -4.21 13.07 18.77
C ARG A 154 -2.79 13.27 18.23
N GLN A 155 -1.83 13.45 19.12
CA GLN A 155 -0.40 13.58 18.74
C GLN A 155 0.13 12.29 18.12
N LEU A 156 -0.25 11.13 18.65
CA LEU A 156 0.12 9.83 18.08
C LEU A 156 -0.47 9.64 16.67
N GLN A 157 -1.74 10.04 16.44
CA GLN A 157 -2.36 10.00 15.11
C GLN A 157 -1.63 10.92 14.11
N ILE A 158 -1.23 12.13 14.53
CA ILE A 158 -0.43 13.06 13.71
C ILE A 158 0.93 12.42 13.36
N LEU A 159 1.63 11.86 14.35
CA LEU A 159 2.92 11.20 14.15
C LEU A 159 2.81 9.99 13.23
N GLN A 160 1.76 9.17 13.39
CA GLN A 160 1.48 8.05 12.51
C GLN A 160 1.30 8.49 11.06
N LEU A 161 0.47 9.52 10.81
CA LEU A 161 0.25 10.05 9.47
C LEU A 161 1.56 10.58 8.86
N LEU A 162 2.37 11.30 9.63
CA LEU A 162 3.67 11.82 9.20
C LEU A 162 4.69 10.69 8.95
N ALA A 163 4.72 9.67 9.82
CA ALA A 163 5.60 8.51 9.69
C ALA A 163 5.32 7.70 8.42
N LEU A 164 4.05 7.48 8.13
CA LEU A 164 3.60 6.77 6.93
C LEU A 164 3.89 7.54 5.63
N ASN A 165 3.99 8.88 5.70
CA ASN A 165 4.23 9.75 4.55
C ASN A 165 5.60 10.44 4.60
N ARG A 166 6.64 9.77 5.15
CA ARG A 166 7.99 10.35 5.21
C ARG A 166 8.50 10.77 3.84
N SER A 167 9.17 11.91 3.78
CA SER A 167 9.68 12.56 2.57
C SER A 167 8.59 13.04 1.59
N GLN A 168 7.32 12.92 1.98
CA GLN A 168 6.18 13.50 1.26
C GLN A 168 5.50 14.57 2.11
N ILE A 169 4.86 15.54 1.45
CA ILE A 169 4.13 16.57 2.15
C ILE A 169 2.78 16.02 2.59
N VAL A 170 2.53 16.00 3.90
CA VAL A 170 1.20 15.75 4.46
C VAL A 170 0.44 17.07 4.45
N THR A 171 -0.60 17.16 3.64
CA THR A 171 -1.39 18.37 3.46
C THR A 171 -2.39 18.57 4.59
N TYR A 172 -2.92 19.80 4.75
CA TYR A 172 -3.98 20.06 5.73
C TYR A 172 -5.22 19.19 5.49
N ASP A 173 -5.56 18.88 4.24
CA ASP A 173 -6.69 18.01 3.90
C ASP A 173 -6.47 16.58 4.39
N MET A 174 -5.25 16.04 4.28
CA MET A 174 -4.91 14.74 4.84
C MET A 174 -5.05 14.72 6.37
N PHE A 175 -4.64 15.78 7.07
CA PHE A 175 -4.87 15.86 8.52
C PHE A 175 -6.36 15.88 8.85
N ARG A 176 -7.18 16.63 8.11
CA ARG A 176 -8.64 16.65 8.29
C ARG A 176 -9.24 15.25 8.14
N GLU A 177 -8.89 14.56 7.07
CA GLU A 177 -9.40 13.24 6.73
C GLU A 177 -8.95 12.19 7.73
N TYR A 178 -7.62 12.03 7.93
CA TYR A 178 -7.07 10.88 8.64
C TYR A 178 -6.87 11.08 10.15
N VAL A 179 -6.77 12.31 10.62
CA VAL A 179 -6.55 12.61 12.05
C VAL A 179 -7.80 13.10 12.74
N TYR A 180 -8.56 13.96 12.07
CA TYR A 180 -9.74 14.58 12.67
C TYR A 180 -11.05 13.92 12.26
N ASN A 181 -11.06 13.23 11.12
CA ASN A 181 -12.26 12.69 10.48
C ASN A 181 -13.36 13.77 10.33
N ASP A 182 -12.95 15.01 10.04
CA ASP A 182 -13.80 16.18 9.93
C ASP A 182 -13.19 17.19 8.93
N THR A 183 -13.88 17.35 7.79
CA THR A 183 -13.45 18.24 6.71
C THR A 183 -13.60 19.73 7.04
N GLN A 184 -14.33 20.09 8.11
CA GLN A 184 -14.61 21.48 8.51
C GLN A 184 -13.53 22.06 9.46
N ILE A 185 -12.60 21.24 9.95
CA ILE A 185 -11.53 21.69 10.85
C ILE A 185 -10.68 22.78 10.18
N ASP A 186 -10.55 23.93 10.86
CA ASP A 186 -9.70 25.04 10.40
C ASP A 186 -8.20 24.68 10.48
N ASN A 187 -7.43 25.17 9.52
CA ASN A 187 -5.97 25.03 9.50
C ASN A 187 -5.32 25.52 10.80
N LYS A 188 -5.87 26.57 11.45
CA LYS A 188 -5.34 27.09 12.71
C LYS A 188 -5.36 26.03 13.83
N THR A 189 -6.40 25.20 13.87
CA THR A 189 -6.51 24.10 14.84
C THR A 189 -5.43 23.06 14.62
N ILE A 190 -5.21 22.66 13.35
CA ILE A 190 -4.15 21.70 12.97
C ILE A 190 -2.77 22.27 13.31
N ILE A 191 -2.51 23.53 12.94
CA ILE A 191 -1.25 24.22 13.22
C ILE A 191 -0.99 24.30 14.73
N ALA A 192 -2.01 24.64 15.51
CA ALA A 192 -1.89 24.73 16.98
C ALA A 192 -1.50 23.37 17.59
N GLU A 193 -2.12 22.29 17.14
CA GLU A 193 -1.83 20.95 17.66
C GLU A 193 -0.43 20.47 17.26
N ILE A 194 -0.02 20.72 16.00
CA ILE A 194 1.35 20.37 15.56
C ILE A 194 2.39 21.23 16.31
N ASN A 195 2.10 22.49 16.60
CA ASN A 195 3.00 23.32 17.40
C ASN A 195 3.10 22.82 18.85
N ARG A 196 2.01 22.29 19.45
CA ARG A 196 2.06 21.64 20.77
C ARG A 196 2.90 20.36 20.72
N LEU A 197 2.71 19.55 19.66
CA LEU A 197 3.52 18.35 19.44
C LEU A 197 5.01 18.71 19.31
N LYS A 198 5.37 19.68 18.46
CA LYS A 198 6.77 20.12 18.28
C LYS A 198 7.40 20.61 19.59
N LYS A 199 6.64 21.28 20.48
CA LYS A 199 7.12 21.72 21.80
C LYS A 199 7.35 20.57 22.76
N ALA A 200 6.65 19.45 22.60
CA ALA A 200 6.81 18.24 23.40
C ALA A 200 7.97 17.36 22.93
N LEU A 201 8.48 17.58 21.72
CA LEU A 201 9.60 16.84 21.15
C LEU A 201 10.93 17.49 21.50
N HIS A 202 11.98 16.69 21.67
CA HIS A 202 13.35 17.15 21.94
C HIS A 202 14.11 17.53 20.64
N GLU A 203 13.59 17.15 19.47
CA GLU A 203 14.18 17.41 18.15
C GLU A 203 13.16 18.02 17.20
N ASP A 204 13.58 18.91 16.34
CA ASP A 204 12.73 19.56 15.33
C ASP A 204 12.83 18.87 13.96
N PHE A 205 12.18 17.71 13.82
CA PHE A 205 12.14 16.92 12.58
C PHE A 205 10.87 17.13 11.76
N ILE A 206 9.86 17.83 12.31
CA ILE A 206 8.61 18.15 11.61
C ILE A 206 8.75 19.51 10.93
N ILE A 207 8.94 19.51 9.62
CA ILE A 207 9.20 20.72 8.83
C ILE A 207 7.89 21.27 8.28
N ASN A 208 7.65 22.55 8.48
CA ASN A 208 6.50 23.26 7.90
C ASN A 208 6.74 23.58 6.43
N VAL A 209 5.81 23.19 5.55
CA VAL A 209 5.74 23.62 4.17
C VAL A 209 4.65 24.67 4.06
N ARG A 210 5.07 25.93 4.01
CA ARG A 210 4.20 27.13 4.13
C ARG A 210 2.97 27.04 3.21
N GLY A 211 1.78 27.14 3.80
CA GLY A 211 0.50 27.15 3.09
C GLY A 211 0.01 25.78 2.62
N ILE A 212 0.82 24.70 2.74
CA ILE A 212 0.49 23.38 2.19
C ILE A 212 0.30 22.34 3.31
N GLY A 213 1.25 22.26 4.26
CA GLY A 213 1.22 21.23 5.30
C GLY A 213 2.57 21.01 5.96
N TYR A 214 2.90 19.76 6.27
CA TYR A 214 4.11 19.37 6.98
C TYR A 214 4.81 18.17 6.35
N VAL A 215 6.11 18.06 6.57
CA VAL A 215 6.90 16.91 6.10
C VAL A 215 7.90 16.47 7.18
N VAL A 216 8.11 15.18 7.29
CA VAL A 216 9.23 14.58 8.03
C VAL A 216 10.22 14.03 7.01
N LYS A 217 11.45 14.52 6.99
CA LYS A 217 12.49 13.99 6.11
C LYS A 217 12.94 12.61 6.60
N ARG A 218 13.34 11.77 5.66
CA ARG A 218 13.98 10.50 5.99
C ARG A 218 15.33 10.85 6.63
N PRO A 219 15.67 10.32 7.83
CA PRO A 219 17.04 10.41 8.33
C PRO A 219 17.96 9.63 7.36
N ASP A 220 19.12 10.15 7.10
CA ASP A 220 20.15 9.52 6.25
C ASP A 220 20.59 8.17 6.83
#